data_db9a9177194c07f28b6b1a556f69d2e2
#
_entry.id   db9a9177194c07f28b6b1a556f69d2e2
#
_cell.length_a   1.000
_cell.length_b   1.000
_cell.length_c   1.000
_cell.angle_alpha   90.00
_cell.angle_beta   90.00
_cell.angle_gamma   90.00
#
_symmetry.space_group_name_H-M   'P 1'
#
loop_
_entity.id
_entity.type
_entity.pdbx_description
1 polymer ?
#
loop_
_entity_poly.entity_id
_entity_poly.type
_entity_poly.pdbx_seq_one_letter_code
_entity_poly.pdbx_strand_id
1 'polypeptide(L)'
;KQKELVIDVSALERELGILVIPVNPRKGKGIPQLKKAIEQTANELHKSPSRDFIDNHSLAIEAISSVKKLFPGLSDYKAIHYLINHESFSLDKPVQDKIETIEQQNGFNHTKVQAEEILERYRRIGTIMKQSVSEPSEIKKKQFSDKLDDVLLHRHWGYLILLTVLFLLFQSVFWM
;
A
#
# COMPACT_ATOMS: atom_id res chain seq x y z
N LYS A 1 15.80 7.86 -7.66
CA LYS A 1 15.84 6.69 -8.60
C LYS A 1 14.45 6.12 -8.69
N GLN A 2 13.78 6.22 -9.85
CA GLN A 2 12.54 5.49 -10.09
C GLN A 2 12.91 4.02 -10.32
N LYS A 3 12.53 3.16 -9.39
CA LYS A 3 12.59 1.71 -9.61
C LYS A 3 11.52 1.35 -10.65
N GLU A 4 11.91 0.75 -11.76
CA GLU A 4 10.96 0.17 -12.70
C GLU A 4 10.39 -1.11 -12.07
N LEU A 5 9.25 -0.96 -11.39
CA LEU A 5 8.51 -2.09 -10.82
C LEU A 5 7.58 -2.66 -11.90
N VAL A 6 7.59 -3.97 -12.05
CA VAL A 6 6.62 -4.69 -12.89
C VAL A 6 5.54 -5.25 -11.99
N ILE A 7 4.29 -4.83 -12.26
CA ILE A 7 3.12 -5.28 -11.51
C ILE A 7 2.38 -6.33 -12.32
N ASP A 8 2.24 -7.53 -11.78
CA ASP A 8 1.36 -8.56 -12.30
C ASP A 8 -0.08 -8.25 -11.85
N VAL A 9 -0.84 -7.61 -12.76
CA VAL A 9 -2.22 -7.20 -12.51
C VAL A 9 -3.10 -8.40 -12.22
N SER A 10 -2.91 -9.53 -12.93
CA SER A 10 -3.71 -10.74 -12.75
C SER A 10 -3.45 -11.40 -11.39
N ALA A 11 -2.18 -11.40 -10.93
CA ALA A 11 -1.85 -11.86 -9.58
C ALA A 11 -2.48 -10.96 -8.52
N LEU A 12 -2.43 -9.63 -8.73
CA LEU A 12 -3.02 -8.66 -7.82
C LEU A 12 -4.56 -8.81 -7.73
N GLU A 13 -5.25 -9.04 -8.86
CA GLU A 13 -6.69 -9.33 -8.89
C GLU A 13 -7.05 -10.59 -8.10
N ARG A 14 -6.28 -11.67 -8.30
CA ARG A 14 -6.50 -12.92 -7.55
C ARG A 14 -6.32 -12.74 -6.06
N GLU A 15 -5.28 -12.02 -5.65
CA GLU A 15 -4.97 -11.78 -4.24
C GLU A 15 -5.98 -10.84 -3.56
N LEU A 16 -6.42 -9.81 -4.24
CA LEU A 16 -7.41 -8.87 -3.72
C LEU A 16 -8.85 -9.38 -3.90
N GLY A 17 -9.10 -10.23 -4.90
CA GLY A 17 -10.42 -10.72 -5.24
C GLY A 17 -11.34 -9.65 -5.84
N ILE A 18 -10.77 -8.61 -6.41
CA ILE A 18 -11.48 -7.51 -7.08
C ILE A 18 -10.84 -7.22 -8.42
N LEU A 19 -11.58 -6.60 -9.34
CA LEU A 19 -11.02 -6.13 -10.61
C LEU A 19 -9.98 -5.04 -10.37
N VAL A 20 -8.84 -5.16 -11.04
CA VAL A 20 -7.75 -4.18 -11.00
C VAL A 20 -7.49 -3.64 -12.39
N ILE A 21 -7.79 -2.38 -12.63
CA ILE A 21 -7.64 -1.75 -13.95
C ILE A 21 -6.45 -0.78 -13.93
N PRO A 22 -5.38 -1.08 -14.67
CA PRO A 22 -4.26 -0.15 -14.78
C PRO A 22 -4.67 1.05 -15.64
N VAL A 23 -4.56 2.25 -15.08
CA VAL A 23 -4.90 3.50 -15.76
C VAL A 23 -3.74 4.48 -15.75
N ASN A 24 -3.59 5.19 -16.86
CA ASN A 24 -2.72 6.36 -16.93
C ASN A 24 -3.53 7.56 -17.37
N PRO A 25 -4.09 8.35 -16.43
CA PRO A 25 -4.97 9.48 -16.75
C PRO A 25 -4.31 10.52 -17.63
N ARG A 26 -3.00 10.78 -17.43
CA ARG A 26 -2.25 11.76 -18.21
C ARG A 26 -2.14 11.40 -19.69
N LYS A 27 -2.13 10.10 -20.02
CA LYS A 27 -2.04 9.60 -21.39
C LYS A 27 -3.38 9.06 -21.91
N GLY A 28 -4.45 9.13 -21.13
CA GLY A 28 -5.78 8.60 -21.46
C GLY A 28 -5.84 7.06 -21.56
N LYS A 29 -4.77 6.35 -21.19
CA LYS A 29 -4.72 4.88 -21.29
C LYS A 29 -5.51 4.23 -20.15
N GLY A 30 -6.28 3.18 -20.49
CA GLY A 30 -7.05 2.40 -19.52
C GLY A 30 -8.40 3.01 -19.13
N ILE A 31 -8.72 4.24 -19.51
CA ILE A 31 -9.98 4.91 -19.15
C ILE A 31 -11.22 4.20 -19.72
N PRO A 32 -11.25 3.75 -21.01
CA PRO A 32 -12.39 2.99 -21.52
C PRO A 32 -12.63 1.69 -20.77
N GLN A 33 -11.55 0.96 -20.42
CA GLN A 33 -11.60 -0.27 -19.64
C GLN A 33 -12.16 -0.03 -18.24
N LEU A 34 -11.73 1.08 -17.58
CA LEU A 34 -12.24 1.48 -16.27
C LEU A 34 -13.75 1.76 -16.33
N LYS A 35 -14.23 2.51 -17.33
CA LYS A 35 -15.65 2.79 -17.50
C LYS A 35 -16.46 1.51 -17.64
N LYS A 36 -16.01 0.58 -18.51
CA LYS A 36 -16.66 -0.71 -18.70
C LYS A 36 -16.68 -1.55 -17.40
N ALA A 37 -15.58 -1.54 -16.64
CA ALA A 37 -15.52 -2.24 -15.36
C ALA A 37 -16.50 -1.67 -14.33
N ILE A 38 -16.64 -0.33 -14.27
CA ILE A 38 -17.63 0.35 -13.41
C ILE A 38 -19.06 -0.06 -13.79
N GLU A 39 -19.40 -0.04 -15.09
CA GLU A 39 -20.72 -0.47 -15.57
C GLU A 39 -21.00 -1.93 -15.23
N GLN A 40 -20.02 -2.82 -15.39
CA GLN A 40 -20.16 -4.24 -15.05
C GLN A 40 -20.38 -4.44 -13.55
N THR A 41 -19.65 -3.71 -12.72
CA THR A 41 -19.78 -3.79 -11.25
C THR A 41 -21.10 -3.19 -10.77
N ALA A 42 -21.55 -2.07 -11.35
CA ALA A 42 -22.81 -1.45 -11.02
C ALA A 42 -24.03 -2.33 -11.36
N ASN A 43 -23.92 -3.14 -12.41
CA ASN A 43 -24.94 -4.11 -12.83
C ASN A 43 -24.88 -5.45 -12.06
N GLU A 44 -24.15 -5.50 -10.94
CA GLU A 44 -23.94 -6.70 -10.10
C GLU A 44 -23.34 -7.91 -10.84
N LEU A 45 -22.81 -7.72 -12.04
CA LEU A 45 -22.18 -8.77 -12.82
C LEU A 45 -20.84 -9.24 -12.19
N HIS A 46 -20.30 -8.46 -11.27
CA HIS A 46 -19.12 -8.78 -10.49
C HIS A 46 -19.42 -8.70 -9.01
N LYS A 47 -19.58 -9.85 -8.37
CA LYS A 47 -19.68 -9.93 -6.91
C LYS A 47 -18.26 -9.93 -6.36
N SER A 48 -17.91 -8.92 -5.55
CA SER A 48 -16.69 -8.99 -4.75
C SER A 48 -16.73 -10.21 -3.84
N PRO A 49 -15.62 -10.95 -3.67
CA PRO A 49 -15.60 -12.05 -2.73
C PRO A 49 -15.91 -11.52 -1.33
N SER A 50 -16.76 -12.25 -0.62
CA SER A 50 -17.20 -11.92 0.75
C SER A 50 -16.15 -12.26 1.81
N ARG A 51 -14.86 -12.12 1.48
CA ARG A 51 -13.79 -12.38 2.44
C ARG A 51 -13.22 -11.07 2.97
N ASP A 52 -12.96 -11.00 4.25
CA ASP A 52 -12.23 -9.91 4.85
C ASP A 52 -10.77 -9.88 4.36
N PHE A 53 -10.21 -8.68 4.25
CA PHE A 53 -8.82 -8.49 3.82
C PHE A 53 -7.82 -9.14 4.79
N ILE A 54 -8.13 -9.06 6.09
CA ILE A 54 -7.46 -9.75 7.19
C ILE A 54 -8.52 -10.43 8.07
N ASP A 55 -8.11 -11.39 8.90
CA ASP A 55 -8.99 -11.99 9.90
C ASP A 55 -9.17 -11.05 11.10
N ASN A 56 -10.12 -10.11 10.99
CA ASN A 56 -10.43 -9.19 12.06
C ASN A 56 -11.04 -9.88 13.28
N HIS A 57 -11.77 -10.99 13.08
CA HIS A 57 -12.45 -11.71 14.15
C HIS A 57 -11.47 -12.22 15.21
N SER A 58 -10.33 -12.74 14.79
CA SER A 58 -9.31 -13.29 15.68
C SER A 58 -8.67 -12.27 16.63
N LEU A 59 -8.75 -10.97 16.30
CA LEU A 59 -8.15 -9.89 17.08
C LEU A 59 -8.92 -9.59 18.38
N ALA A 60 -10.24 -9.78 18.39
CA ALA A 60 -11.07 -9.52 19.57
C ALA A 60 -12.41 -10.31 19.50
N ILE A 61 -12.34 -11.63 19.57
CA ILE A 61 -13.44 -12.57 19.30
C ILE A 61 -14.71 -12.21 20.10
N GLU A 62 -14.59 -12.08 21.42
CA GLU A 62 -15.73 -11.85 22.31
C GLU A 62 -16.32 -10.44 22.13
N ALA A 63 -15.46 -9.42 22.04
CA ALA A 63 -15.88 -8.04 21.85
C ALA A 63 -16.57 -7.83 20.49
N ILE A 64 -15.98 -8.37 19.40
CA ILE A 64 -16.58 -8.31 18.05
C ILE A 64 -17.94 -9.03 18.04
N SER A 65 -18.00 -10.21 18.62
CA SER A 65 -19.25 -10.98 18.69
C SER A 65 -20.35 -10.23 19.47
N SER A 66 -19.97 -9.52 20.53
CA SER A 66 -20.89 -8.72 21.34
C SER A 66 -21.39 -7.48 20.58
N VAL A 67 -20.52 -6.79 19.84
CA VAL A 67 -20.91 -5.66 18.97
C VAL A 67 -21.82 -6.14 17.84
N LYS A 68 -21.57 -7.29 17.24
CA LYS A 68 -22.43 -7.85 16.19
C LYS A 68 -23.82 -8.24 16.69
N LYS A 69 -23.97 -8.56 17.98
CA LYS A 69 -25.31 -8.74 18.58
C LYS A 69 -26.08 -7.44 18.68
N LEU A 70 -25.40 -6.30 18.91
CA LEU A 70 -26.05 -4.98 18.90
C LEU A 70 -26.43 -4.53 17.48
N PHE A 71 -25.64 -4.94 16.47
CA PHE A 71 -25.82 -4.55 15.07
C PHE A 71 -25.85 -5.79 14.17
N PRO A 72 -27.02 -6.45 14.04
CA PRO A 72 -27.15 -7.61 13.17
C PRO A 72 -26.76 -7.29 11.72
N GLY A 73 -25.93 -8.15 11.11
CA GLY A 73 -25.41 -7.96 9.74
C GLY A 73 -24.14 -7.12 9.63
N LEU A 74 -23.59 -6.66 10.75
CA LEU A 74 -22.30 -5.95 10.75
C LEU A 74 -21.16 -6.92 10.42
N SER A 75 -20.25 -6.51 9.51
CA SER A 75 -19.02 -7.28 9.24
C SER A 75 -18.04 -7.17 10.41
N ASP A 76 -17.15 -8.15 10.54
CA ASP A 76 -16.11 -8.14 11.59
C ASP A 76 -15.21 -6.91 11.46
N TYR A 77 -14.90 -6.50 10.23
CA TYR A 77 -14.18 -5.25 9.94
C TYR A 77 -14.88 -4.01 10.54
N LYS A 78 -16.19 -3.86 10.32
CA LYS A 78 -16.92 -2.72 10.89
C LYS A 78 -17.06 -2.83 12.40
N ALA A 79 -17.22 -4.04 12.93
CA ALA A 79 -17.34 -4.27 14.37
C ALA A 79 -16.07 -3.88 15.12
N ILE A 80 -14.88 -4.28 14.62
CA ILE A 80 -13.61 -3.89 15.24
C ILE A 80 -13.37 -2.38 15.14
N HIS A 81 -13.80 -1.75 14.03
CA HIS A 81 -13.68 -0.29 13.91
C HIS A 81 -14.61 0.47 14.85
N TYR A 82 -15.79 -0.08 15.17
CA TYR A 82 -16.65 0.49 16.21
C TYR A 82 -15.99 0.41 17.59
N LEU A 83 -15.33 -0.70 17.90
CA LEU A 83 -14.57 -0.84 19.14
C LEU A 83 -13.35 0.08 19.20
N ILE A 84 -12.64 0.30 18.10
CA ILE A 84 -11.41 1.14 18.11
C ILE A 84 -11.74 2.63 18.04
N ASN A 85 -12.81 3.03 17.32
CA ASN A 85 -13.04 4.43 16.93
C ASN A 85 -14.50 4.88 17.10
N HIS A 86 -15.29 4.29 17.99
CA HIS A 86 -16.73 4.63 18.12
C HIS A 86 -16.96 6.13 18.37
N GLU A 87 -16.06 6.83 19.05
CA GLU A 87 -16.12 8.26 19.27
C GLU A 87 -16.07 9.09 17.97
N SER A 88 -15.43 8.56 16.94
CA SER A 88 -15.30 9.21 15.63
C SER A 88 -16.50 8.99 14.72
N PHE A 89 -17.38 8.07 15.07
CA PHE A 89 -18.61 7.83 14.34
C PHE A 89 -19.77 8.63 14.93
N SER A 90 -20.67 9.10 14.05
CA SER A 90 -21.91 9.80 14.48
C SER A 90 -22.93 8.79 15.03
N LEU A 91 -22.57 8.14 16.15
CA LEU A 91 -23.45 7.21 16.86
C LEU A 91 -24.20 7.95 17.97
N ASP A 92 -25.44 7.54 18.23
CA ASP A 92 -26.21 8.05 19.35
C ASP A 92 -25.55 7.70 20.69
N LYS A 93 -25.61 8.61 21.65
CA LYS A 93 -24.97 8.43 22.97
C LYS A 93 -25.30 7.09 23.64
N PRO A 94 -26.56 6.61 23.66
CA PRO A 94 -26.89 5.30 24.25
C PRO A 94 -26.20 4.11 23.55
N VAL A 95 -25.85 4.27 22.27
CA VAL A 95 -25.12 3.24 21.50
C VAL A 95 -23.65 3.26 21.85
N GLN A 96 -23.07 4.45 21.98
CA GLN A 96 -21.69 4.61 22.42
C GLN A 96 -21.50 4.01 23.82
N ASP A 97 -22.38 4.33 24.77
CA ASP A 97 -22.32 3.79 26.14
C ASP A 97 -22.39 2.25 26.19
N LYS A 98 -23.15 1.62 25.25
CA LYS A 98 -23.20 0.16 25.11
C LYS A 98 -21.87 -0.40 24.58
N ILE A 99 -21.24 0.26 23.62
CA ILE A 99 -19.93 -0.15 23.09
C ILE A 99 -18.88 -0.05 24.19
N GLU A 100 -18.83 1.06 24.93
CA GLU A 100 -17.93 1.24 26.07
C GLU A 100 -18.14 0.14 27.13
N THR A 101 -19.39 -0.24 27.39
CA THR A 101 -19.72 -1.35 28.31
C THR A 101 -19.13 -2.68 27.80
N ILE A 102 -19.27 -2.97 26.49
CA ILE A 102 -18.69 -4.18 25.88
C ILE A 102 -17.17 -4.17 26.00
N GLU A 103 -16.51 -3.03 25.79
CA GLU A 103 -15.08 -2.87 25.91
C GLU A 103 -14.60 -3.16 27.32
N GLN A 104 -15.25 -2.61 28.30
CA GLN A 104 -14.95 -2.83 29.72
C GLN A 104 -15.15 -4.29 30.12
N GLN A 105 -16.26 -4.91 29.71
CA GLN A 105 -16.58 -6.32 30.04
C GLN A 105 -15.59 -7.30 29.42
N ASN A 106 -15.05 -6.99 28.24
CA ASN A 106 -14.11 -7.86 27.51
C ASN A 106 -12.65 -7.46 27.73
N GLY A 107 -12.36 -6.46 28.58
CA GLY A 107 -11.00 -5.98 28.79
C GLY A 107 -10.35 -5.47 27.49
N PHE A 108 -11.14 -4.85 26.61
CA PHE A 108 -10.69 -4.41 25.31
C PHE A 108 -9.63 -3.31 25.41
N ASN A 109 -8.46 -3.54 24.81
CA ASN A 109 -7.38 -2.56 24.79
C ASN A 109 -7.26 -1.96 23.39
N HIS A 110 -7.77 -0.75 23.21
CA HIS A 110 -7.80 -0.02 21.93
C HIS A 110 -6.42 0.03 21.27
N THR A 111 -5.41 0.49 21.99
CA THR A 111 -4.05 0.68 21.46
C THR A 111 -3.44 -0.64 20.99
N LYS A 112 -3.61 -1.70 21.78
CA LYS A 112 -3.10 -3.03 21.44
C LYS A 112 -3.78 -3.60 20.20
N VAL A 113 -5.12 -3.62 20.20
CA VAL A 113 -5.90 -4.20 19.09
C VAL A 113 -5.71 -3.40 17.81
N GLN A 114 -5.65 -2.08 17.89
CA GLN A 114 -5.35 -1.23 16.74
C GLN A 114 -3.95 -1.51 16.18
N ALA A 115 -2.94 -1.67 17.03
CA ALA A 115 -1.60 -1.99 16.59
C ALA A 115 -1.54 -3.39 15.93
N GLU A 116 -2.21 -4.39 16.49
CA GLU A 116 -2.30 -5.74 15.94
C GLU A 116 -3.02 -5.74 14.58
N GLU A 117 -4.12 -5.01 14.45
CA GLU A 117 -4.86 -4.83 13.19
C GLU A 117 -3.96 -4.24 12.10
N ILE A 118 -3.24 -3.18 12.42
CA ILE A 118 -2.29 -2.54 11.50
C ILE A 118 -1.19 -3.51 11.08
N LEU A 119 -0.60 -4.25 12.02
CA LEU A 119 0.46 -5.22 11.73
C LEU A 119 -0.02 -6.35 10.81
N GLU A 120 -1.22 -6.92 11.06
CA GLU A 120 -1.81 -7.95 10.21
C GLU A 120 -2.09 -7.42 8.80
N ARG A 121 -2.61 -6.21 8.70
CA ARG A 121 -2.83 -5.52 7.42
C ARG A 121 -1.53 -5.35 6.64
N TYR A 122 -0.48 -4.86 7.28
CA TYR A 122 0.83 -4.71 6.63
C TYR A 122 1.47 -6.04 6.27
N ARG A 123 1.29 -7.09 7.09
CA ARG A 123 1.74 -8.45 6.76
C ARG A 123 1.04 -8.96 5.50
N ARG A 124 -0.27 -8.79 5.40
CA ARG A 124 -1.06 -9.18 4.22
C ARG A 124 -0.62 -8.40 2.98
N ILE A 125 -0.44 -7.07 3.10
CA ILE A 125 0.08 -6.23 2.01
C ILE A 125 1.46 -6.73 1.56
N GLY A 126 2.35 -7.03 2.49
CA GLY A 126 3.68 -7.55 2.19
C GLY A 126 3.66 -8.88 1.42
N THR A 127 2.70 -9.76 1.75
CA THR A 127 2.49 -11.02 1.02
C THR A 127 2.00 -10.77 -0.40
N ILE A 128 1.00 -9.90 -0.58
CA ILE A 128 0.46 -9.52 -1.88
C ILE A 128 1.55 -8.88 -2.74
N MET A 129 2.33 -7.97 -2.17
CA MET A 129 3.44 -7.31 -2.87
C MET A 129 4.48 -8.31 -3.37
N LYS A 130 4.86 -9.30 -2.55
CA LYS A 130 5.82 -10.34 -2.96
C LYS A 130 5.31 -11.21 -4.11
N GLN A 131 4.01 -11.41 -4.20
CA GLN A 131 3.37 -12.26 -5.22
C GLN A 131 3.04 -11.49 -6.51
N SER A 132 2.73 -10.19 -6.38
CA SER A 132 2.20 -9.40 -7.49
C SER A 132 3.18 -8.38 -8.04
N VAL A 133 4.27 -8.07 -7.33
CA VAL A 133 5.24 -7.06 -7.75
C VAL A 133 6.61 -7.72 -7.88
N SER A 134 7.17 -7.67 -9.08
CA SER A 134 8.54 -8.09 -9.33
C SER A 134 9.41 -6.88 -9.62
N GLU A 135 10.57 -6.84 -8.97
CA GLU A 135 11.66 -6.01 -9.47
C GLU A 135 12.21 -6.77 -10.69
N PRO A 136 12.29 -6.15 -11.88
CA PRO A 136 12.93 -6.80 -13.01
C PRO A 136 14.30 -7.25 -12.53
N SER A 137 14.53 -8.57 -12.54
CA SER A 137 15.83 -9.13 -12.20
C SER A 137 16.84 -8.47 -13.10
N GLU A 138 17.62 -7.57 -12.53
CA GLU A 138 18.90 -7.11 -12.97
C GLU A 138 19.25 -7.27 -14.48
N ILE A 139 18.44 -6.70 -15.36
CA ILE A 139 19.10 -5.94 -16.38
C ILE A 139 19.38 -4.61 -15.67
N LYS A 140 20.37 -4.63 -14.79
CA LYS A 140 21.13 -3.44 -14.43
C LYS A 140 21.74 -2.91 -15.74
N LYS A 141 20.94 -2.24 -16.54
CA LYS A 141 21.49 -1.12 -17.30
C LYS A 141 21.93 -0.14 -16.22
N LYS A 142 23.12 -0.39 -15.65
CA LYS A 142 23.87 0.69 -15.06
C LYS A 142 23.78 1.79 -16.10
N GLN A 143 22.92 2.76 -15.86
CA GLN A 143 22.73 3.85 -16.81
C GLN A 143 24.11 4.43 -17.01
N PHE A 144 24.39 4.90 -18.21
CA PHE A 144 25.71 5.47 -18.53
C PHE A 144 26.16 6.49 -17.48
N SER A 145 25.19 7.25 -16.90
CA SER A 145 25.43 8.13 -15.76
C SER A 145 25.90 7.42 -14.50
N ASP A 146 25.39 6.22 -14.13
CA ASP A 146 25.87 5.50 -12.94
C ASP A 146 27.32 5.03 -13.13
N LYS A 147 27.70 4.63 -14.37
CA LYS A 147 29.10 4.29 -14.70
C LYS A 147 30.01 5.53 -14.69
N LEU A 148 29.48 6.64 -15.19
CA LEU A 148 30.22 7.90 -15.18
C LEU A 148 30.42 8.41 -13.75
N ASP A 149 29.39 8.32 -12.92
CA ASP A 149 29.44 8.67 -11.50
C ASP A 149 30.43 7.77 -10.74
N ASP A 150 30.46 6.47 -11.00
CA ASP A 150 31.40 5.53 -10.40
C ASP A 150 32.84 5.90 -10.72
N VAL A 151 33.10 6.44 -11.93
CA VAL A 151 34.46 6.87 -12.36
C VAL A 151 34.79 8.26 -11.81
N LEU A 152 33.87 9.22 -11.92
CA LEU A 152 34.06 10.60 -11.47
C LEU A 152 34.18 10.71 -9.94
N LEU A 153 33.42 9.89 -9.20
CA LEU A 153 33.42 9.87 -7.73
C LEU A 153 34.42 8.85 -7.16
N HIS A 154 35.18 8.20 -8.00
CA HIS A 154 36.20 7.24 -7.53
C HIS A 154 37.27 7.95 -6.68
N ARG A 155 37.58 7.37 -5.49
CA ARG A 155 38.44 7.95 -4.46
C ARG A 155 39.81 8.47 -4.97
N HIS A 156 40.35 7.84 -5.97
CA HIS A 156 41.66 8.24 -6.54
C HIS A 156 41.54 8.82 -7.96
N TRP A 157 40.71 8.21 -8.81
CA TRP A 157 40.50 8.64 -10.19
C TRP A 157 39.71 9.96 -10.28
N GLY A 158 38.83 10.24 -9.36
CA GLY A 158 38.08 11.50 -9.33
C GLY A 158 38.98 12.73 -9.22
N TYR A 159 39.99 12.67 -8.37
CA TYR A 159 40.97 13.78 -8.25
C TYR A 159 41.82 13.97 -9.51
N LEU A 160 42.24 12.88 -10.18
CA LEU A 160 42.98 12.96 -11.42
C LEU A 160 42.16 13.55 -12.55
N ILE A 161 40.91 13.16 -12.67
CA ILE A 161 39.97 13.71 -13.65
C ILE A 161 39.71 15.18 -13.36
N LEU A 162 39.45 15.56 -12.10
CA LEU A 162 39.28 16.95 -11.70
C LEU A 162 40.48 17.81 -12.09
N LEU A 163 41.68 17.34 -11.77
CA LEU A 163 42.91 18.05 -12.07
C LEU A 163 43.15 18.20 -13.59
N THR A 164 42.81 17.17 -14.37
CA THR A 164 42.85 17.20 -15.83
C THR A 164 41.92 18.22 -16.42
N VAL A 165 40.65 18.25 -15.93
CA VAL A 165 39.65 19.23 -16.37
C VAL A 165 40.10 20.64 -16.02
N LEU A 166 40.61 20.83 -14.81
CA LEU A 166 41.09 22.14 -14.36
C LEU A 166 42.32 22.61 -15.17
N PHE A 167 43.22 21.71 -15.51
CA PHE A 167 44.35 21.98 -16.39
C PHE A 167 43.90 22.40 -17.79
N LEU A 168 42.93 21.69 -18.38
CA LEU A 168 42.33 22.04 -19.69
C LEU A 168 41.65 23.41 -19.67
N LEU A 169 40.95 23.74 -18.60
CA LEU A 169 40.34 25.06 -18.44
C LEU A 169 41.38 26.14 -18.35
N PHE A 170 42.44 25.97 -17.59
CA PHE A 170 43.59 26.92 -17.55
C PHE A 170 44.23 27.09 -18.92
N GLN A 171 44.48 25.98 -19.61
CA GLN A 171 45.08 26.03 -20.95
C GLN A 171 44.22 26.80 -21.94
N SER A 172 42.88 26.61 -21.87
CA SER A 172 41.88 27.30 -22.72
C SER A 172 41.90 28.81 -22.50
N VAL A 173 42.08 29.26 -21.25
CA VAL A 173 42.11 30.69 -20.92
C VAL A 173 43.42 31.36 -21.34
N PHE A 174 44.54 30.64 -21.29
CA PHE A 174 45.86 31.20 -21.63
C PHE A 174 46.23 31.06 -23.12
N TRP A 175 45.46 30.30 -23.89
CA TRP A 175 45.74 30.11 -25.34
C TRP A 175 44.91 31.05 -26.24
N MET A 176 44.09 31.88 -25.61
CA MET A 176 43.29 32.93 -26.28
C MET A 176 43.98 34.29 -26.10
#